data_214848b58564d7fb5226548e882830e4
#
_entry.id   214848b58564d7fb5226548e882830e4
#
_cell.length_a   1.000
_cell.length_b   1.000
_cell.length_c   1.000
_cell.angle_alpha   90.00
_cell.angle_beta   90.00
_cell.angle_gamma   90.00
#
_symmetry.space_group_name_H-M   'P 1'
#
loop_
_entity.id
_entity.type
_entity.pdbx_description
1 polymer ?
#
loop_
_entity_poly.entity_id
_entity_poly.type
_entity_poly.pdbx_seq_one_letter_code
_entity_poly.pdbx_strand_id
1 'polypeptide(L)'
;MSKKYFGTDGIRGRVNRNKINGEMFFKFGLAAGTYFKNQKKIKQIAIIAKDTRLSGYTLEPALVSGLASAGMHVYTLGPLPTNGLAMLTKKMRANMGIMITASHNPFYDNGLKLFGPDGLKLSDRIEKKIEKLIDSKIVKNLSEPKTLGLSLIHI
;
A
#
# COMPACT_ATOMS: atom_id res chain seq x y z
N MET A 1 19.25 7.40 11.25
CA MET A 1 18.41 8.33 10.44
C MET A 1 16.96 8.11 10.81
N SER A 2 16.21 9.18 11.04
CA SER A 2 14.77 9.14 11.28
C SER A 2 14.01 8.71 10.00
N LYS A 3 12.81 8.16 10.16
CA LYS A 3 11.90 7.86 9.04
C LYS A 3 11.33 9.19 8.48
N LYS A 4 11.23 9.30 7.15
CA LYS A 4 10.75 10.52 6.48
C LYS A 4 9.22 10.55 6.35
N TYR A 5 8.63 9.43 5.98
CA TYR A 5 7.19 9.31 5.71
C TYR A 5 6.49 8.51 6.80
N PHE A 6 7.04 7.36 7.20
CA PHE A 6 6.45 6.49 8.20
C PHE A 6 6.62 7.02 9.61
N GLY A 7 5.51 7.09 10.34
CA GLY A 7 5.49 7.31 11.79
C GLY A 7 5.58 5.98 12.56
N THR A 8 5.22 6.02 13.84
CA THR A 8 5.19 4.83 14.70
C THR A 8 4.18 3.79 14.20
N ASP A 9 3.06 4.23 13.63
CA ASP A 9 1.95 3.36 13.23
C ASP A 9 1.49 3.70 11.79
N GLY A 10 2.38 3.52 10.82
CA GLY A 10 2.13 3.82 9.43
C GLY A 10 2.34 5.29 9.07
N ILE A 11 1.71 5.71 7.97
CA ILE A 11 1.73 7.09 7.47
C ILE A 11 0.37 7.69 7.75
N ARG A 12 0.30 8.88 8.34
CA ARG A 12 -0.95 9.59 8.63
C ARG A 12 -0.81 11.08 8.37
N GLY A 13 -1.91 11.74 8.06
CA GLY A 13 -1.98 13.18 7.92
C GLY A 13 -3.29 13.64 7.30
N ARG A 14 -3.40 14.97 7.13
CA ARG A 14 -4.57 15.59 6.53
C ARG A 14 -4.65 15.29 5.04
N VAL A 15 -5.84 14.91 4.59
CA VAL A 15 -6.12 14.59 3.18
C VAL A 15 -5.88 15.80 2.28
N ASN A 16 -5.36 15.57 1.09
CA ASN A 16 -4.95 16.56 0.10
C ASN A 16 -3.91 17.56 0.62
N ARG A 17 -3.13 17.15 1.63
CA ARG A 17 -1.97 17.90 2.13
C ARG A 17 -0.76 16.99 2.21
N ASN A 18 0.41 17.54 1.89
CA ASN A 18 1.71 16.88 2.02
C ASN A 18 1.71 15.44 1.46
N LYS A 19 1.78 14.46 2.37
CA LYS A 19 1.92 13.03 2.05
C LYS A 19 0.62 12.24 1.89
N ILE A 20 -0.55 12.86 2.12
CA ILE A 20 -1.85 12.17 2.00
C ILE A 20 -2.64 12.75 0.82
N ASN A 21 -2.25 12.38 -0.37
CA ASN A 21 -2.88 12.74 -1.64
C ASN A 21 -2.67 11.64 -2.69
N GLY A 22 -3.34 11.74 -3.83
CA GLY A 22 -3.29 10.73 -4.89
C GLY A 22 -1.89 10.50 -5.46
N GLU A 23 -1.11 11.57 -5.71
CA GLU A 23 0.26 11.44 -6.20
C GLU A 23 1.14 10.63 -5.25
N MET A 24 1.09 10.95 -3.97
CA MET A 24 1.89 10.25 -2.96
C MET A 24 1.42 8.81 -2.78
N PHE A 25 0.11 8.54 -2.83
CA PHE A 25 -0.41 7.18 -2.74
C PHE A 25 -0.02 6.32 -3.95
N PHE A 26 0.02 6.90 -5.15
CA PHE A 26 0.62 6.24 -6.31
C PHE A 26 2.09 5.88 -6.05
N LYS A 27 2.89 6.83 -5.58
CA LYS A 27 4.31 6.61 -5.25
C LYS A 27 4.49 5.56 -4.15
N PHE A 28 3.66 5.57 -3.12
CA PHE A 28 3.67 4.55 -2.07
C PHE A 28 3.36 3.16 -2.62
N GLY A 29 2.33 3.04 -3.47
CA GLY A 29 1.98 1.79 -4.12
C GLY A 29 3.10 1.25 -4.99
N LEU A 30 3.67 2.11 -5.84
CA LEU A 30 4.80 1.74 -6.70
C LEU A 30 6.03 1.30 -5.90
N ALA A 31 6.40 2.05 -4.86
CA ALA A 31 7.56 1.75 -4.03
C ALA A 31 7.36 0.46 -3.21
N ALA A 32 6.19 0.29 -2.60
CA ALA A 32 5.86 -0.92 -1.84
C ALA A 32 5.80 -2.14 -2.76
N GLY A 33 5.14 -2.04 -3.92
CA GLY A 33 5.09 -3.10 -4.92
C GLY A 33 6.47 -3.51 -5.41
N THR A 34 7.32 -2.54 -5.73
CA THR A 34 8.72 -2.79 -6.14
C THR A 34 9.51 -3.51 -5.04
N TYR A 35 9.33 -3.13 -3.78
CA TYR A 35 10.00 -3.78 -2.67
C TYR A 35 9.56 -5.24 -2.50
N PHE A 36 8.27 -5.53 -2.58
CA PHE A 36 7.71 -6.86 -2.36
C PHE A 36 7.74 -7.76 -3.59
N LYS A 37 8.05 -7.22 -4.77
CA LYS A 37 8.16 -7.99 -6.00
C LYS A 37 9.24 -9.06 -5.83
N ASN A 38 8.81 -10.31 -5.69
CA ASN A 38 9.71 -11.45 -5.62
C ASN A 38 9.79 -12.12 -6.99
N GLN A 39 10.89 -11.91 -7.69
CA GLN A 39 11.11 -12.43 -9.04
C GLN A 39 10.99 -13.97 -9.15
N LYS A 40 11.09 -14.67 -8.02
CA LYS A 40 10.97 -16.15 -7.96
C LYS A 40 9.50 -16.63 -7.83
N LYS A 41 8.55 -15.76 -7.57
CA LYS A 41 7.12 -16.12 -7.43
C LYS A 41 6.36 -15.82 -8.74
N ILE A 42 5.53 -16.78 -9.16
CA ILE A 42 4.72 -16.66 -10.37
C ILE A 42 3.63 -15.59 -10.22
N LYS A 43 3.06 -15.44 -9.01
CA LYS A 43 2.03 -14.43 -8.71
C LYS A 43 2.53 -13.50 -7.61
N GLN A 44 2.37 -12.20 -7.86
CA GLN A 44 2.67 -11.13 -6.92
C GLN A 44 1.34 -10.51 -6.48
N ILE A 45 0.93 -10.73 -5.25
CA ILE A 45 -0.39 -10.34 -4.75
C ILE A 45 -0.24 -9.31 -3.63
N ALA A 46 -0.93 -8.17 -3.79
CA ALA A 46 -1.21 -7.22 -2.73
C ALA A 46 -2.71 -7.22 -2.44
N ILE A 47 -3.10 -7.13 -1.18
CA ILE A 47 -4.49 -6.91 -0.80
C ILE A 47 -4.64 -5.56 -0.12
N ILE A 48 -5.72 -4.85 -0.43
CA ILE A 48 -6.02 -3.53 0.11
C ILE A 48 -7.39 -3.56 0.78
N ALA A 49 -7.46 -3.00 1.97
CA ALA A 49 -8.71 -2.66 2.62
C ALA A 49 -8.67 -1.21 3.09
N LYS A 50 -9.83 -0.65 3.40
CA LYS A 50 -9.98 0.71 3.91
C LYS A 50 -10.99 0.75 5.05
N ASP A 51 -10.97 1.84 5.80
CA ASP A 51 -12.07 2.19 6.70
C ASP A 51 -13.17 2.92 5.91
N THR A 52 -14.16 3.45 6.61
CA THR A 52 -15.34 4.09 6.00
C THR A 52 -15.11 5.56 5.60
N ARG A 53 -13.88 6.09 5.70
CA ARG A 53 -13.58 7.49 5.35
C ARG A 53 -13.80 7.74 3.86
N LEU A 54 -14.48 8.83 3.54
CA LEU A 54 -14.76 9.24 2.16
C LEU A 54 -13.48 9.35 1.31
N SER A 55 -12.41 9.87 1.89
CA SER A 55 -11.11 10.00 1.21
C SER A 55 -10.49 8.66 0.78
N GLY A 56 -10.93 7.54 1.35
CA GLY A 56 -10.51 6.21 0.92
C GLY A 56 -10.83 5.96 -0.55
N TYR A 57 -11.94 6.50 -1.06
CA TYR A 57 -12.38 6.32 -2.45
C TYR A 57 -11.51 7.06 -3.48
N THR A 58 -10.77 8.08 -3.07
CA THR A 58 -9.78 8.78 -3.92
C THR A 58 -8.37 8.20 -3.76
N LEU A 59 -8.01 7.81 -2.55
CA LEU A 59 -6.65 7.34 -2.23
C LEU A 59 -6.41 5.89 -2.68
N GLU A 60 -7.43 5.02 -2.57
CA GLU A 60 -7.34 3.61 -2.97
C GLU A 60 -7.03 3.42 -4.46
N PRO A 61 -7.73 4.06 -5.43
CA PRO A 61 -7.41 3.92 -6.84
C PRO A 61 -5.99 4.36 -7.19
N ALA A 62 -5.50 5.42 -6.57
CA ALA A 62 -4.14 5.89 -6.77
C ALA A 62 -3.10 4.86 -6.28
N LEU A 63 -3.33 4.28 -5.10
CA LEU A 63 -2.50 3.22 -4.53
C LEU A 63 -2.51 1.96 -5.41
N VAL A 64 -3.71 1.55 -5.87
CA VAL A 64 -3.90 0.41 -6.78
C VAL A 64 -3.11 0.61 -8.07
N SER A 65 -3.22 1.80 -8.67
CA SER A 65 -2.47 2.14 -9.89
C SER A 65 -0.97 2.02 -9.69
N GLY A 66 -0.44 2.51 -8.57
CA GLY A 66 0.98 2.39 -8.24
C GLY A 66 1.44 0.93 -8.10
N LEU A 67 0.68 0.12 -7.38
CA LEU A 67 0.97 -1.31 -7.20
C LEU A 67 0.91 -2.10 -8.51
N ALA A 68 -0.12 -1.88 -9.32
CA ALA A 68 -0.28 -2.52 -10.62
C ALA A 68 0.85 -2.13 -11.57
N SER A 69 1.27 -0.85 -11.53
CA SER A 69 2.42 -0.35 -12.31
C SER A 69 3.75 -0.98 -11.87
N ALA A 70 3.87 -1.43 -10.63
CA ALA A 70 5.01 -2.22 -10.16
C ALA A 70 4.94 -3.70 -10.58
N GLY A 71 3.80 -4.16 -11.13
CA GLY A 71 3.57 -5.56 -11.52
C GLY A 71 2.92 -6.42 -10.44
N MET A 72 2.28 -5.81 -9.42
CA MET A 72 1.52 -6.54 -8.39
C MET A 72 0.07 -6.72 -8.84
N HIS A 73 -0.46 -7.94 -8.68
CA HIS A 73 -1.90 -8.14 -8.73
C HIS A 73 -2.54 -7.61 -7.45
N VAL A 74 -3.56 -6.81 -7.57
CA VAL A 74 -4.16 -6.09 -6.44
C VAL A 74 -5.60 -6.56 -6.23
N TYR A 75 -5.91 -7.01 -5.02
CA TYR A 75 -7.26 -7.33 -4.60
C TYR A 75 -7.77 -6.25 -3.65
N THR A 76 -8.82 -5.54 -4.04
CA THR A 76 -9.49 -4.56 -3.18
C THR A 76 -10.64 -5.22 -2.45
N LEU A 77 -10.61 -5.17 -1.11
CA LEU A 77 -11.55 -5.87 -0.23
C LEU A 77 -12.67 -4.96 0.31
N GLY A 78 -12.60 -3.65 -0.01
CA GLY A 78 -13.55 -2.69 0.53
C GLY A 78 -13.34 -2.38 2.02
N PRO A 79 -14.39 -1.91 2.71
CA PRO A 79 -14.31 -1.59 4.13
C PRO A 79 -14.16 -2.84 4.99
N LEU A 80 -13.04 -2.93 5.72
CA LEU A 80 -12.74 -4.02 6.67
C LEU A 80 -11.99 -3.48 7.89
N PRO A 81 -12.10 -4.13 9.06
CA PRO A 81 -11.23 -3.85 10.19
C PRO A 81 -9.76 -4.17 9.88
N THR A 82 -8.84 -3.42 10.47
CA THR A 82 -7.39 -3.61 10.27
C THR A 82 -6.95 -5.05 10.56
N ASN A 83 -7.46 -5.66 11.63
CA ASN A 83 -7.14 -7.05 12.00
C ASN A 83 -7.66 -8.06 10.96
N GLY A 84 -8.81 -7.77 10.34
CA GLY A 84 -9.35 -8.57 9.24
C GLY A 84 -8.42 -8.59 8.04
N LEU A 85 -7.91 -7.42 7.62
CA LEU A 85 -6.92 -7.33 6.57
C LEU A 85 -5.64 -8.11 6.91
N ALA A 86 -5.11 -7.92 8.11
CA ALA A 86 -3.89 -8.60 8.55
C ALA A 86 -4.04 -10.14 8.47
N MET A 87 -5.17 -10.66 8.95
CA MET A 87 -5.51 -12.09 8.86
C MET A 87 -5.63 -12.56 7.40
N LEU A 88 -6.34 -11.80 6.55
CA LEU A 88 -6.54 -12.14 5.14
C LEU A 88 -5.22 -12.09 4.36
N THR A 89 -4.32 -11.16 4.66
CA THR A 89 -2.99 -11.12 4.05
C THR A 89 -2.28 -12.47 4.17
N LYS A 90 -2.27 -13.03 5.37
CA LYS A 90 -1.69 -14.35 5.63
C LYS A 90 -2.48 -15.48 4.99
N LYS A 91 -3.82 -15.51 5.14
CA LYS A 91 -4.70 -16.56 4.62
C LYS A 91 -4.68 -16.65 3.10
N MET A 92 -4.69 -15.54 2.40
CA MET A 92 -4.62 -15.46 0.93
C MET A 92 -3.19 -15.64 0.39
N ARG A 93 -2.20 -15.81 1.28
CA ARG A 93 -0.78 -15.91 0.90
C ARG A 93 -0.33 -14.71 0.06
N ALA A 94 -0.86 -13.53 0.36
CA ALA A 94 -0.46 -12.30 -0.30
C ALA A 94 0.97 -11.92 0.10
N ASN A 95 1.67 -11.19 -0.78
CA ASN A 95 3.00 -10.67 -0.48
C ASN A 95 2.94 -9.53 0.52
N MET A 96 1.82 -8.78 0.52
CA MET A 96 1.59 -7.67 1.43
C MET A 96 0.11 -7.36 1.58
N GLY A 97 -0.24 -6.75 2.71
CA GLY A 97 -1.52 -6.11 2.96
C GLY A 97 -1.35 -4.61 3.20
N ILE A 98 -2.30 -3.81 2.71
CA ILE A 98 -2.31 -2.37 2.92
C ILE A 98 -3.67 -1.93 3.46
N MET A 99 -3.67 -1.31 4.63
CA MET A 99 -4.85 -0.72 5.23
C MET A 99 -4.85 0.79 5.05
N ILE A 100 -5.86 1.32 4.38
CA ILE A 100 -6.07 2.77 4.22
C ILE A 100 -6.93 3.24 5.39
N THR A 101 -6.29 3.90 6.35
CA THR A 101 -6.95 4.37 7.59
C THR A 101 -6.07 5.37 8.33
N ALA A 102 -6.69 6.25 9.09
CA ALA A 102 -6.02 7.05 10.11
C ALA A 102 -6.47 6.67 11.54
N SER A 103 -7.02 5.46 11.73
CA SER A 103 -7.45 4.95 13.04
C SER A 103 -8.50 5.88 13.70
N HIS A 104 -8.17 6.44 14.87
CA HIS A 104 -9.03 7.34 15.64
C HIS A 104 -8.86 8.83 15.30
N ASN A 105 -8.04 9.17 14.32
CA ASN A 105 -7.89 10.56 13.88
C ASN A 105 -9.23 11.11 13.33
N PRO A 106 -9.42 12.45 13.33
CA PRO A 106 -10.61 13.07 12.73
C PRO A 106 -10.84 12.64 11.27
N PHE A 107 -12.07 12.80 10.80
CA PHE A 107 -12.51 12.32 9.47
C PHE A 107 -11.75 12.92 8.29
N TYR A 108 -11.18 14.11 8.44
CA TYR A 108 -10.39 14.80 7.42
C TYR A 108 -8.95 14.29 7.32
N ASP A 109 -8.52 13.41 8.21
CA ASP A 109 -7.25 12.70 8.11
C ASP A 109 -7.43 11.35 7.43
N ASN A 110 -6.37 10.85 6.82
CA ASN A 110 -6.25 9.47 6.37
C ASN A 110 -4.78 9.03 6.42
N GLY A 111 -4.52 7.80 6.00
CA GLY A 111 -3.17 7.25 6.03
C GLY A 111 -3.12 5.84 5.47
N LEU A 112 -2.00 5.20 5.66
CA LEU A 112 -1.83 3.79 5.31
C LEU A 112 -0.93 3.06 6.31
N LYS A 113 -1.24 1.77 6.51
CA LYS A 113 -0.44 0.82 7.28
C LYS A 113 -0.08 -0.35 6.38
N LEU A 114 1.17 -0.80 6.46
CA LEU A 114 1.68 -1.92 5.66
C LEU A 114 1.87 -3.16 6.53
N PHE A 115 1.44 -4.29 6.00
CA PHE A 115 1.58 -5.61 6.60
C PHE A 115 2.39 -6.52 5.68
N GLY A 116 3.25 -7.31 6.28
CA GLY A 116 4.03 -8.34 5.57
C GLY A 116 3.19 -9.59 5.26
N PRO A 117 3.78 -10.57 4.57
CA PRO A 117 3.10 -11.82 4.19
C PRO A 117 2.68 -12.67 5.41
N ASP A 118 3.25 -12.40 6.56
CA ASP A 118 2.90 -12.99 7.86
C ASP A 118 1.67 -12.34 8.53
N GLY A 119 1.16 -11.23 7.95
CA GLY A 119 0.09 -10.42 8.52
C GLY A 119 0.55 -9.50 9.64
N LEU A 120 1.85 -9.35 9.86
CA LEU A 120 2.40 -8.46 10.89
C LEU A 120 2.80 -7.11 10.28
N LYS A 121 2.79 -6.07 11.12
CA LYS A 121 3.28 -4.75 10.75
C LYS A 121 4.74 -4.84 10.30
N LEU A 122 5.09 -4.09 9.26
CA LEU A 122 6.46 -4.06 8.76
C LEU A 122 7.44 -3.51 9.80
N SER A 123 8.64 -4.09 9.82
CA SER A 123 9.74 -3.55 10.62
C SER A 123 10.23 -2.20 10.09
N ASP A 124 10.77 -1.36 10.97
CA ASP A 124 11.35 -0.06 10.61
C ASP A 124 12.42 -0.17 9.51
N ARG A 125 13.14 -1.29 9.47
CA ARG A 125 14.14 -1.58 8.43
C ARG A 125 13.50 -1.69 7.04
N ILE A 126 12.35 -2.34 6.96
CA ILE A 126 11.60 -2.50 5.70
C ILE A 126 10.97 -1.16 5.31
N GLU A 127 10.32 -0.47 6.25
CA GLU A 127 9.73 0.85 6.00
C GLU A 127 10.77 1.83 5.42
N LYS A 128 11.99 1.90 5.99
CA LYS A 128 13.08 2.73 5.46
C LYS A 128 13.53 2.35 4.04
N LYS A 129 13.50 1.06 3.68
CA LYS A 129 13.80 0.64 2.31
C LYS A 129 12.73 1.10 1.32
N ILE A 130 11.46 1.01 1.72
CA ILE A 130 10.34 1.51 0.91
C ILE A 130 10.45 3.04 0.76
N GLU A 131 10.76 3.79 1.82
CA GLU A 131 10.98 5.26 1.75
C GLU A 131 12.04 5.66 0.71
N LYS A 132 13.14 4.94 0.63
CA LYS A 132 14.17 5.18 -0.40
C LYS A 132 13.65 4.98 -1.82
N LEU A 133 12.71 4.03 -2.01
CA LEU A 133 12.09 3.81 -3.31
C LEU A 133 11.07 4.90 -3.65
N ILE A 134 10.35 5.45 -2.67
CA ILE A 134 9.44 6.59 -2.87
C ILE A 134 10.19 7.81 -3.42
N ASP A 135 11.39 8.06 -2.93
CA ASP A 135 12.24 9.18 -3.36
C ASP A 135 13.02 8.88 -4.67
N SER A 136 12.94 7.66 -5.18
CA SER A 136 13.62 7.28 -6.42
C SER A 136 12.86 7.78 -7.66
N LYS A 137 13.55 7.78 -8.82
CA LYS A 137 12.88 8.10 -10.10
C LYS A 137 11.81 7.06 -10.40
N ILE A 138 10.56 7.49 -10.57
CA ILE A 138 9.38 6.65 -10.83
C ILE A 138 9.62 5.65 -11.96
N VAL A 139 10.18 6.12 -13.08
CA VAL A 139 10.41 5.31 -14.30
C VAL A 139 11.21 4.03 -14.03
N LYS A 140 12.13 4.07 -13.05
CA LYS A 140 12.96 2.90 -12.71
C LYS A 140 12.18 1.76 -12.04
N ASN A 141 11.00 2.06 -11.51
CA ASN A 141 10.19 1.13 -10.73
C ASN A 141 8.96 0.63 -11.52
N LEU A 142 8.73 1.16 -12.72
CA LEU A 142 7.64 0.71 -13.58
C LEU A 142 7.97 -0.65 -14.19
N SER A 143 6.95 -1.50 -14.25
CA SER A 143 7.04 -2.80 -14.94
C SER A 143 6.89 -2.64 -16.45
N GLU A 144 7.45 -3.58 -17.20
CA GLU A 144 7.19 -3.69 -18.63
C GLU A 144 5.70 -3.94 -18.91
N PRO A 145 5.16 -3.51 -20.06
CA PRO A 145 3.72 -3.64 -20.37
C PRO A 145 3.16 -5.06 -20.20
N LYS A 146 3.92 -6.07 -20.57
CA LYS A 146 3.53 -7.50 -20.44
C LYS A 146 3.54 -8.04 -19.00
N THR A 147 4.09 -7.28 -18.05
CA THR A 147 4.22 -7.68 -16.63
C THR A 147 3.48 -6.74 -15.69
N LEU A 148 2.57 -5.93 -16.21
CA LEU A 148 1.67 -5.11 -15.38
C LEU A 148 0.80 -5.99 -14.50
N GLY A 149 0.50 -5.51 -13.31
CA GLY A 149 -0.43 -6.15 -12.40
C GLY A 149 -1.88 -5.93 -12.84
N LEU A 150 -2.76 -6.83 -12.39
CA LEU A 150 -4.21 -6.69 -12.56
C LEU A 150 -4.81 -6.14 -11.27
N SER A 151 -5.77 -5.24 -11.42
CA SER A 151 -6.63 -4.81 -10.31
C SER A 151 -7.90 -5.66 -10.32
N LEU A 152 -8.16 -6.34 -9.22
CA LEU A 152 -9.30 -7.23 -9.06
C LEU A 152 -10.13 -6.73 -7.87
N ILE A 153 -11.43 -6.55 -8.11
CA ILE A 153 -12.39 -6.26 -7.05
C ILE A 153 -12.91 -7.59 -6.54
N HIS A 154 -12.78 -7.81 -5.25
CA HIS A 154 -13.42 -8.95 -4.62
C HIS A 154 -14.90 -8.61 -4.41
N ILE A 155 -15.74 -9.31 -5.13
CA ILE A 155 -17.19 -9.29 -4.94
C ILE A 155 -17.56 -10.38 -3.95
#